data_a845f256eae7c2d86caec2c8efc96453
#
_entry.id   a845f256eae7c2d86caec2c8efc96453
#
_cell.length_a   1.000
_cell.length_b   1.000
_cell.length_c   1.000
_cell.angle_alpha   90.00
_cell.angle_beta   90.00
_cell.angle_gamma   90.00
#
_symmetry.space_group_name_H-M   'P 1'
#
loop_
_entity.id
_entity.type
_entity.pdbx_description
1 polymer ?
#
loop_
_entity_poly.entity_id
_entity_poly.type
_entity_poly.pdbx_seq_one_letter_code
_entity_poly.pdbx_strand_id
1 'polypeptide(L)'
;MVHLTTALEPGSGVPLYEQLYRSLAGEMRTGALPAGTRMPGKRRLAAELSVSVNTVDTAYQMLAAEGYLAARERSGFYVQEYLALPQVGPDARGPSPAPAVPEPAAPEPPVRYDLSTRGVDPGLFPFRTWARLQKELLYSSPELLTNGDAQGDLALRQALADYLAEYRGVQCGAHQVVVGAGLEYLLGLLAPLLHGTAAVETPGYPRALQVLENTGMRCCCLPVDDGGLSLDALDRSGAAVCYVTPSHQFPTGVTMPAGRRAELLHWAARRPGQRYIIEDDYDSEFRFDTRPLPSLQGMAGADGPVVYLSTCSRSLAPGIRIAYMVLPEHLLPAWHAKYRLYSGTVSRFEQQTLARFITGGYFTRHLARERVAYKARRDALTAALNAAFAPGELTLTGLHTGLHLLAHLRNAPPDAALHAAARAQGVRLSLLSDYDLTGSGSTAPGTFVLGYGSLVDDACPSVGETLKKLCTAARDSSLRV
;
A
#
# COMPACT_ATOMS: atom_id res chain seq x y z
N MET A 1 2.49 -10.52 -62.75
CA MET A 1 1.61 -9.36 -62.52
C MET A 1 1.02 -9.56 -61.14
N VAL A 2 1.20 -8.61 -60.21
CA VAL A 2 0.62 -8.71 -58.85
C VAL A 2 -0.86 -8.43 -59.01
N HIS A 3 -1.74 -9.42 -58.85
CA HIS A 3 -3.17 -9.23 -58.72
C HIS A 3 -3.50 -8.93 -57.27
N LEU A 4 -3.85 -7.70 -56.99
CA LEU A 4 -4.35 -7.28 -55.66
C LEU A 4 -5.84 -7.65 -55.54
N THR A 5 -6.20 -8.42 -54.55
CA THR A 5 -7.58 -8.87 -54.29
C THR A 5 -8.39 -7.86 -53.45
N THR A 6 -7.94 -6.60 -53.39
CA THR A 6 -8.50 -5.60 -52.51
C THR A 6 -9.87 -5.12 -53.03
N ALA A 7 -10.94 -5.47 -52.37
CA ALA A 7 -12.25 -4.86 -52.55
C ALA A 7 -12.37 -3.63 -51.62
N LEU A 8 -12.61 -2.43 -52.20
CA LEU A 8 -12.82 -1.21 -51.47
C LEU A 8 -14.32 -0.88 -51.46
N GLU A 9 -14.88 -0.57 -50.33
CA GLU A 9 -16.28 -0.24 -50.13
C GLU A 9 -16.49 1.27 -49.93
N PRO A 10 -16.86 2.02 -50.95
CA PRO A 10 -17.26 3.41 -50.81
C PRO A 10 -18.53 3.50 -49.95
N GLY A 11 -18.46 4.20 -48.82
CA GLY A 11 -19.64 4.37 -47.95
C GLY A 11 -19.61 3.54 -46.65
N SER A 12 -18.59 2.72 -46.42
CA SER A 12 -18.42 1.96 -45.16
C SER A 12 -18.09 2.81 -43.93
N GLY A 13 -17.96 4.14 -44.06
CA GLY A 13 -17.50 5.02 -42.97
C GLY A 13 -15.99 5.03 -42.74
N VAL A 14 -15.25 4.11 -43.38
CA VAL A 14 -13.77 4.05 -43.31
C VAL A 14 -13.19 4.67 -44.58
N PRO A 15 -12.27 5.63 -44.51
CA PRO A 15 -11.63 6.25 -45.66
C PRO A 15 -11.01 5.24 -46.62
N LEU A 16 -11.15 5.42 -47.95
CA LEU A 16 -10.64 4.46 -48.92
C LEU A 16 -9.13 4.23 -48.84
N TYR A 17 -8.35 5.24 -48.49
CA TYR A 17 -6.89 5.07 -48.27
C TYR A 17 -6.57 4.14 -47.11
N GLU A 18 -7.38 4.19 -46.06
CA GLU A 18 -7.21 3.34 -44.89
C GLU A 18 -7.64 1.90 -45.16
N GLN A 19 -8.71 1.70 -45.90
CA GLN A 19 -9.09 0.36 -46.37
C GLN A 19 -8.00 -0.26 -47.22
N LEU A 20 -7.44 0.50 -48.20
CA LEU A 20 -6.35 0.07 -49.05
C LEU A 20 -5.09 -0.24 -48.22
N TYR A 21 -4.71 0.62 -47.31
CA TYR A 21 -3.60 0.39 -46.41
C TYR A 21 -3.78 -0.91 -45.60
N ARG A 22 -4.92 -1.13 -44.97
CA ARG A 22 -5.20 -2.34 -44.19
C ARG A 22 -5.13 -3.61 -45.01
N SER A 23 -5.69 -3.59 -46.21
CA SER A 23 -5.66 -4.72 -47.12
C SER A 23 -4.22 -5.08 -47.55
N LEU A 24 -3.46 -4.10 -48.03
CA LEU A 24 -2.08 -4.31 -48.46
C LEU A 24 -1.17 -4.74 -47.30
N ALA A 25 -1.31 -4.12 -46.13
CA ALA A 25 -0.57 -4.53 -44.93
C ALA A 25 -0.92 -5.97 -44.51
N GLY A 26 -2.19 -6.36 -44.66
CA GLY A 26 -2.63 -7.75 -44.44
C GLY A 26 -1.97 -8.74 -45.41
N GLU A 27 -1.97 -8.44 -46.69
CA GLU A 27 -1.35 -9.29 -47.73
C GLU A 27 0.17 -9.41 -47.54
N MET A 28 0.86 -8.34 -47.15
CA MET A 28 2.28 -8.35 -46.79
C MET A 28 2.55 -9.22 -45.58
N ARG A 29 1.75 -9.08 -44.52
CA ARG A 29 1.89 -9.86 -43.28
C ARG A 29 1.63 -11.35 -43.46
N THR A 30 0.70 -11.72 -44.33
CA THR A 30 0.38 -13.12 -44.63
C THR A 30 1.33 -13.72 -45.65
N GLY A 31 2.22 -12.94 -46.29
CA GLY A 31 3.12 -13.38 -47.34
C GLY A 31 2.46 -13.49 -48.72
N ALA A 32 1.18 -13.12 -48.86
CA ALA A 32 0.50 -13.04 -50.14
C ALA A 32 1.18 -12.04 -51.09
N LEU A 33 1.77 -10.99 -50.51
CA LEU A 33 2.70 -10.06 -51.14
C LEU A 33 4.11 -10.30 -50.57
N PRO A 34 4.94 -11.15 -51.23
CA PRO A 34 6.27 -11.49 -50.72
C PRO A 34 7.24 -10.31 -50.69
N ALA A 35 8.24 -10.38 -49.83
CA ALA A 35 9.33 -9.41 -49.77
C ALA A 35 10.05 -9.32 -51.17
N GLY A 36 10.47 -8.10 -51.51
CA GLY A 36 11.08 -7.79 -52.80
C GLY A 36 10.07 -7.56 -53.92
N THR A 37 8.77 -7.82 -53.69
CA THR A 37 7.73 -7.55 -54.68
C THR A 37 7.66 -6.06 -55.03
N ARG A 38 7.73 -5.73 -56.32
CA ARG A 38 7.55 -4.37 -56.79
C ARG A 38 6.07 -4.00 -56.82
N MET A 39 5.67 -2.96 -56.08
CA MET A 39 4.31 -2.49 -56.09
C MET A 39 3.91 -1.77 -57.39
N PRO A 40 2.64 -1.85 -57.80
CA PRO A 40 2.15 -1.09 -58.97
C PRO A 40 2.40 0.41 -58.75
N GLY A 41 2.66 1.11 -59.86
CA GLY A 41 2.78 2.57 -59.83
C GLY A 41 1.44 3.22 -59.40
N LYS A 42 1.53 4.30 -58.59
CA LYS A 42 0.36 4.96 -57.98
C LYS A 42 -0.76 5.25 -58.95
N ARG A 43 -0.47 5.78 -60.17
CA ARG A 43 -1.45 6.06 -61.21
C ARG A 43 -2.14 4.80 -61.75
N ARG A 44 -1.35 3.73 -61.92
CA ARG A 44 -1.86 2.46 -62.42
C ARG A 44 -2.79 1.81 -61.40
N LEU A 45 -2.37 1.71 -60.12
CA LEU A 45 -3.18 1.13 -59.06
C LEU A 45 -4.46 1.94 -58.83
N ALA A 46 -4.40 3.28 -58.89
CA ALA A 46 -5.55 4.14 -58.78
C ALA A 46 -6.59 3.87 -59.85
N ALA A 47 -6.15 3.64 -61.12
CA ALA A 47 -7.02 3.28 -62.22
C ALA A 47 -7.60 1.87 -62.04
N GLU A 48 -6.80 0.87 -61.64
CA GLU A 48 -7.24 -0.50 -61.40
C GLU A 48 -8.33 -0.58 -60.28
N LEU A 49 -8.16 0.20 -59.24
CA LEU A 49 -9.11 0.22 -58.09
C LEU A 49 -10.22 1.29 -58.20
N SER A 50 -10.24 2.06 -59.28
CA SER A 50 -11.21 3.17 -59.49
C SER A 50 -11.20 4.19 -58.34
N VAL A 51 -10.03 4.54 -57.81
CA VAL A 51 -9.83 5.51 -56.72
C VAL A 51 -8.93 6.67 -57.16
N SER A 52 -8.85 7.72 -56.35
CA SER A 52 -7.92 8.83 -56.63
C SER A 52 -6.48 8.43 -56.47
N VAL A 53 -5.59 9.04 -57.25
CA VAL A 53 -4.12 8.84 -57.10
C VAL A 53 -3.67 9.23 -55.68
N ASN A 54 -4.32 10.21 -55.05
CA ASN A 54 -4.04 10.65 -53.69
C ASN A 54 -4.36 9.55 -52.67
N THR A 55 -5.45 8.81 -52.86
CA THR A 55 -5.84 7.66 -52.03
C THR A 55 -4.72 6.61 -52.00
N VAL A 56 -4.18 6.24 -53.16
CA VAL A 56 -3.10 5.28 -53.27
C VAL A 56 -1.80 5.86 -52.69
N ASP A 57 -1.53 7.14 -52.91
CA ASP A 57 -0.32 7.78 -52.42
C ASP A 57 -0.31 7.79 -50.85
N THR A 58 -1.42 8.18 -50.26
CA THR A 58 -1.57 8.20 -48.79
C THR A 58 -1.36 6.79 -48.21
N ALA A 59 -2.00 5.75 -48.78
CA ALA A 59 -1.80 4.38 -48.33
C ALA A 59 -0.35 3.91 -48.46
N TYR A 60 0.34 4.22 -49.59
CA TYR A 60 1.74 3.88 -49.77
C TYR A 60 2.66 4.63 -48.82
N GLN A 61 2.40 5.88 -48.53
CA GLN A 61 3.17 6.65 -47.53
C GLN A 61 3.02 6.06 -46.14
N MET A 62 1.82 5.65 -45.72
CA MET A 62 1.58 4.97 -44.46
C MET A 62 2.35 3.65 -44.39
N LEU A 63 2.26 2.81 -45.45
CA LEU A 63 3.00 1.56 -45.51
C LEU A 63 4.54 1.76 -45.52
N ALA A 64 5.00 2.85 -46.12
CA ALA A 64 6.43 3.18 -46.10
C ALA A 64 6.86 3.72 -44.73
N ALA A 65 6.06 4.53 -44.08
CA ALA A 65 6.34 5.03 -42.74
C ALA A 65 6.40 3.91 -41.70
N GLU A 66 5.59 2.86 -41.85
CA GLU A 66 5.58 1.69 -40.99
C GLU A 66 6.59 0.59 -41.41
N GLY A 67 7.36 0.83 -42.49
CA GLY A 67 8.43 -0.08 -42.93
C GLY A 67 7.95 -1.28 -43.75
N TYR A 68 6.66 -1.37 -44.14
CA TYR A 68 6.19 -2.40 -45.09
C TYR A 68 6.68 -2.19 -46.49
N LEU A 69 6.87 -0.94 -46.90
CA LEU A 69 7.38 -0.57 -48.21
C LEU A 69 8.65 0.27 -48.11
N ALA A 70 9.59 0.06 -49.01
CA ALA A 70 10.67 1.00 -49.26
C ALA A 70 10.54 1.65 -50.63
N ALA A 71 10.71 2.96 -50.66
CA ALA A 71 10.86 3.70 -51.90
C ALA A 71 12.24 3.54 -52.45
N ARG A 72 12.37 3.09 -53.72
CA ARG A 72 13.65 3.09 -54.47
C ARG A 72 13.61 4.21 -55.49
N GLU A 73 14.61 5.06 -55.48
CA GLU A 73 14.69 6.21 -56.36
C GLU A 73 14.52 5.80 -57.83
N ARG A 74 13.66 6.48 -58.57
CA ARG A 74 13.29 6.21 -59.96
C ARG A 74 12.73 4.82 -60.27
N SER A 75 12.51 3.96 -59.24
CA SER A 75 12.08 2.56 -59.43
C SER A 75 10.73 2.24 -58.81
N GLY A 76 10.28 3.03 -57.84
CA GLY A 76 8.98 2.86 -57.19
C GLY A 76 9.06 2.26 -55.78
N PHE A 77 7.96 1.66 -55.31
CA PHE A 77 7.86 1.06 -53.98
C PHE A 77 8.07 -0.46 -54.06
N TYR A 78 8.76 -1.01 -53.06
CA TYR A 78 9.05 -2.44 -52.94
C TYR A 78 8.67 -2.91 -51.53
N VAL A 79 8.07 -4.12 -51.48
CA VAL A 79 7.75 -4.77 -50.18
C VAL A 79 9.05 -5.09 -49.48
N GLN A 80 9.17 -4.67 -48.21
CA GLN A 80 10.35 -4.95 -47.40
C GLN A 80 10.34 -6.39 -46.89
N GLU A 81 11.53 -6.91 -46.56
CA GLU A 81 11.64 -8.15 -45.83
C GLU A 81 11.05 -7.94 -44.42
N TYR A 82 9.95 -8.60 -44.19
CA TYR A 82 9.21 -8.53 -42.92
C TYR A 82 9.38 -9.90 -42.26
N LEU A 83 10.04 -9.93 -41.09
CA LEU A 83 10.00 -11.09 -40.23
C LEU A 83 8.55 -11.20 -39.73
N ALA A 84 7.76 -12.05 -40.37
CA ALA A 84 6.44 -12.38 -39.89
C ALA A 84 6.59 -12.84 -38.43
N LEU A 85 5.99 -12.11 -37.54
CA LEU A 85 5.81 -12.61 -36.16
C LEU A 85 5.20 -14.00 -36.29
N PRO A 86 5.72 -15.03 -35.61
CA PRO A 86 5.10 -16.35 -35.64
C PRO A 86 3.60 -16.12 -35.42
N GLN A 87 2.79 -16.47 -36.41
CA GLN A 87 1.34 -16.43 -36.22
C GLN A 87 1.05 -17.43 -35.11
N VAL A 88 0.78 -16.93 -33.93
CA VAL A 88 0.08 -17.70 -32.90
C VAL A 88 -1.32 -17.87 -33.46
N GLY A 89 -1.48 -18.82 -34.38
CA GLY A 89 -2.79 -19.19 -34.91
C GLY A 89 -3.72 -19.53 -33.73
N PRO A 90 -5.01 -19.32 -33.86
CA PRO A 90 -5.97 -19.70 -32.83
C PRO A 90 -5.85 -21.18 -32.42
N ASP A 91 -5.29 -22.01 -33.29
CA ASP A 91 -5.08 -23.44 -33.05
C ASP A 91 -3.71 -23.81 -32.41
N ALA A 92 -2.77 -22.88 -32.27
CA ALA A 92 -1.50 -23.12 -31.57
C ALA A 92 -1.64 -23.06 -30.04
N ARG A 93 -2.76 -22.59 -29.55
CA ARG A 93 -3.20 -22.82 -28.19
C ARG A 93 -4.11 -24.05 -28.20
N GLY A 94 -3.51 -25.26 -28.17
CA GLY A 94 -4.21 -26.35 -27.55
C GLY A 94 -4.77 -25.83 -26.20
N PRO A 95 -5.86 -26.38 -25.66
CA PRO A 95 -6.40 -25.89 -24.41
C PRO A 95 -5.35 -26.09 -23.32
N SER A 96 -4.39 -25.15 -23.25
CA SER A 96 -3.68 -24.92 -22.01
C SER A 96 -4.80 -24.57 -21.02
N PRO A 97 -5.02 -25.36 -19.97
CA PRO A 97 -6.00 -24.93 -19.00
C PRO A 97 -5.61 -23.51 -18.63
N ALA A 98 -6.46 -22.54 -18.97
CA ALA A 98 -6.29 -21.19 -18.50
C ALA A 98 -6.01 -21.35 -16.99
N PRO A 99 -4.94 -20.73 -16.44
CA PRO A 99 -4.73 -20.76 -15.01
C PRO A 99 -6.08 -20.44 -14.43
N ALA A 100 -6.62 -21.37 -13.61
CA ALA A 100 -7.96 -21.22 -13.07
C ALA A 100 -7.97 -19.82 -12.41
N VAL A 101 -8.63 -18.87 -13.06
CA VAL A 101 -8.94 -17.61 -12.42
C VAL A 101 -9.73 -18.05 -11.19
N PRO A 102 -9.25 -17.79 -9.97
CA PRO A 102 -9.99 -18.17 -8.79
C PRO A 102 -11.42 -17.67 -8.99
N GLU A 103 -12.40 -18.55 -8.91
CA GLU A 103 -13.79 -18.11 -8.94
C GLU A 103 -13.91 -16.92 -7.98
N PRO A 104 -14.56 -15.82 -8.38
CA PRO A 104 -14.79 -14.73 -7.45
C PRO A 104 -15.42 -15.33 -6.21
N ALA A 105 -14.75 -15.16 -5.07
CA ALA A 105 -15.23 -15.66 -3.80
C ALA A 105 -16.70 -15.23 -3.66
N ALA A 106 -17.55 -16.14 -3.19
CA ALA A 106 -18.95 -15.85 -2.95
C ALA A 106 -19.05 -14.49 -2.22
N PRO A 107 -19.99 -13.62 -2.61
CA PRO A 107 -20.10 -12.29 -2.02
C PRO A 107 -20.15 -12.43 -0.49
N GLU A 108 -19.21 -11.79 0.19
CA GLU A 108 -19.19 -11.77 1.65
C GLU A 108 -20.52 -11.20 2.16
N PRO A 109 -21.09 -11.77 3.24
CA PRO A 109 -22.29 -11.20 3.83
C PRO A 109 -22.03 -9.72 4.20
N PRO A 110 -23.07 -8.87 4.13
CA PRO A 110 -22.91 -7.45 4.43
C PRO A 110 -22.36 -7.27 5.85
N VAL A 111 -21.29 -6.50 5.96
CA VAL A 111 -20.64 -6.22 7.25
C VAL A 111 -21.52 -5.25 8.05
N ARG A 112 -22.03 -5.73 9.17
CA ARG A 112 -22.82 -4.94 10.11
C ARG A 112 -21.92 -4.13 11.06
N TYR A 113 -20.87 -4.78 11.58
CA TYR A 113 -19.88 -4.15 12.46
C TYR A 113 -18.47 -4.45 11.96
N ASP A 114 -17.71 -3.41 11.67
CA ASP A 114 -16.30 -3.53 11.32
C ASP A 114 -15.43 -3.21 12.55
N LEU A 115 -14.95 -4.25 13.20
CA LEU A 115 -14.03 -4.20 14.34
C LEU A 115 -12.58 -4.45 13.91
N SER A 116 -12.29 -4.35 12.62
CA SER A 116 -10.91 -4.47 12.14
C SER A 116 -10.07 -3.28 12.60
N THR A 117 -8.78 -3.52 12.75
CA THR A 117 -7.83 -2.46 13.15
C THR A 117 -7.57 -1.44 12.04
N ARG A 118 -8.18 -1.56 10.86
CA ARG A 118 -7.91 -0.70 9.69
C ARG A 118 -8.87 0.48 9.55
N GLY A 119 -10.01 0.42 10.22
CA GLY A 119 -11.07 1.41 10.11
C GLY A 119 -10.69 2.76 10.69
N VAL A 120 -11.20 3.81 10.07
CA VAL A 120 -11.27 5.18 10.59
C VAL A 120 -12.69 5.70 10.39
N ASP A 121 -13.08 6.70 11.13
CA ASP A 121 -14.38 7.34 10.99
C ASP A 121 -14.36 8.40 9.88
N PRO A 122 -15.03 8.20 8.73
CA PRO A 122 -15.08 9.20 7.69
C PRO A 122 -15.73 10.51 8.14
N GLY A 123 -16.60 10.48 9.15
CA GLY A 123 -17.28 11.66 9.70
C GLY A 123 -16.33 12.63 10.41
N LEU A 124 -15.17 12.14 10.86
CA LEU A 124 -14.15 12.97 11.49
C LEU A 124 -13.23 13.66 10.46
N PHE A 125 -13.19 13.17 9.21
CA PHE A 125 -12.32 13.75 8.20
C PHE A 125 -12.68 15.22 7.91
N PRO A 126 -11.70 16.13 7.83
CA PRO A 126 -11.93 17.57 7.73
C PRO A 126 -12.25 18.02 6.28
N PHE A 127 -13.29 17.45 5.65
CA PHE A 127 -13.64 17.64 4.23
C PHE A 127 -13.64 19.10 3.78
N ARG A 128 -14.28 20.00 4.55
CA ARG A 128 -14.40 21.42 4.17
C ARG A 128 -13.04 22.11 4.09
N THR A 129 -12.18 21.87 5.08
CA THR A 129 -10.85 22.48 5.13
C THR A 129 -9.96 21.89 4.05
N TRP A 130 -9.98 20.57 3.89
CA TRP A 130 -9.19 19.86 2.88
C TRP A 130 -9.55 20.32 1.47
N ALA A 131 -10.85 20.29 1.12
CA ALA A 131 -11.35 20.72 -0.19
C ALA A 131 -11.02 22.20 -0.49
N ARG A 132 -11.11 23.09 0.51
CA ARG A 132 -10.72 24.50 0.34
C ARG A 132 -9.25 24.63 0.01
N LEU A 133 -8.36 23.97 0.75
CA LEU A 133 -6.91 24.02 0.50
C LEU A 133 -6.54 23.44 -0.86
N GLN A 134 -7.17 22.32 -1.26
CA GLN A 134 -6.98 21.74 -2.58
C GLN A 134 -7.45 22.68 -3.70
N LYS A 135 -8.62 23.29 -3.54
CA LYS A 135 -9.15 24.23 -4.51
C LYS A 135 -8.22 25.44 -4.69
N GLU A 136 -7.72 26.01 -3.59
CA GLU A 136 -6.76 27.11 -3.64
C GLU A 136 -5.50 26.70 -4.44
N LEU A 137 -4.94 25.52 -4.19
CA LEU A 137 -3.76 25.01 -4.90
C LEU A 137 -3.99 24.81 -6.40
N LEU A 138 -5.14 24.21 -6.77
CA LEU A 138 -5.48 23.97 -8.17
C LEU A 138 -5.54 25.26 -9.01
N TYR A 139 -5.97 26.37 -8.41
CA TYR A 139 -6.07 27.65 -9.11
C TYR A 139 -4.78 28.50 -9.07
N SER A 140 -3.91 28.28 -8.07
CA SER A 140 -2.77 29.18 -7.83
C SER A 140 -1.40 28.56 -8.10
N SER A 141 -1.33 27.25 -8.33
CA SER A 141 -0.03 26.53 -8.32
C SER A 141 0.12 25.58 -9.52
N PRO A 142 0.19 26.14 -10.77
CA PRO A 142 0.33 25.31 -11.98
C PRO A 142 1.66 24.53 -12.02
N GLU A 143 2.68 24.95 -11.29
CA GLU A 143 3.98 24.27 -11.14
C GLU A 143 3.84 22.87 -10.50
N LEU A 144 2.74 22.58 -9.82
CA LEU A 144 2.47 21.27 -9.24
C LEU A 144 2.14 20.21 -10.28
N LEU A 145 1.90 20.59 -11.54
CA LEU A 145 1.72 19.67 -12.66
C LEU A 145 3.04 19.06 -13.16
N THR A 146 4.17 19.58 -12.72
CA THR A 146 5.48 19.02 -13.08
C THR A 146 5.91 17.93 -12.10
N ASN A 147 6.89 17.10 -12.49
CA ASN A 147 7.51 16.15 -11.58
C ASN A 147 8.13 16.87 -10.38
N GLY A 148 7.90 16.31 -9.18
CA GLY A 148 8.51 16.78 -7.94
C GLY A 148 9.83 16.07 -7.63
N ASP A 149 10.36 16.37 -6.44
CA ASP A 149 11.53 15.71 -5.88
C ASP A 149 11.24 14.24 -5.55
N ALA A 150 12.21 13.35 -5.75
CA ALA A 150 12.13 11.94 -5.42
C ALA A 150 11.81 11.66 -3.92
N GLN A 151 12.25 12.57 -3.04
CA GLN A 151 11.95 12.50 -1.60
C GLN A 151 10.58 13.09 -1.25
N GLY A 152 9.89 13.74 -2.20
CA GLY A 152 8.67 14.51 -1.97
C GLY A 152 8.92 16.00 -1.84
N ASP A 153 7.86 16.79 -1.93
CA ASP A 153 7.92 18.25 -1.95
C ASP A 153 8.53 18.82 -0.67
N LEU A 154 9.49 19.76 -0.81
CA LEU A 154 10.21 20.35 0.31
C LEU A 154 9.29 20.97 1.37
N ALA A 155 8.20 21.63 0.94
CA ALA A 155 7.25 22.24 1.86
C ALA A 155 6.59 21.20 2.81
N LEU A 156 6.25 20.02 2.31
CA LEU A 156 5.72 18.95 3.14
C LEU A 156 6.81 18.36 4.04
N ARG A 157 8.00 18.12 3.49
CA ARG A 157 9.12 17.57 4.29
C ARG A 157 9.50 18.50 5.46
N GLN A 158 9.49 19.80 5.24
CA GLN A 158 9.73 20.79 6.30
C GLN A 158 8.60 20.77 7.34
N ALA A 159 7.34 20.80 6.90
CA ALA A 159 6.20 20.77 7.80
C ALA A 159 6.17 19.50 8.66
N LEU A 160 6.56 18.36 8.09
CA LEU A 160 6.67 17.08 8.80
C LEU A 160 7.83 17.10 9.80
N ALA A 161 9.01 17.62 9.44
CA ALA A 161 10.14 17.72 10.34
C ALA A 161 9.81 18.58 11.57
N ASP A 162 9.19 19.75 11.36
CA ASP A 162 8.76 20.64 12.44
C ASP A 162 7.71 19.99 13.35
N TYR A 163 6.70 19.34 12.76
CA TYR A 163 5.67 18.61 13.49
C TYR A 163 6.27 17.47 14.34
N LEU A 164 7.17 16.68 13.76
CA LEU A 164 7.78 15.54 14.43
C LEU A 164 8.70 15.98 15.59
N ALA A 165 9.42 17.07 15.42
CA ALA A 165 10.24 17.66 16.49
C ALA A 165 9.38 18.08 17.68
N GLU A 166 8.26 18.74 17.43
CA GLU A 166 7.37 19.26 18.47
C GLU A 166 6.61 18.14 19.20
N TYR A 167 6.05 17.17 18.45
CA TYR A 167 5.10 16.20 19.03
C TYR A 167 5.68 14.83 19.34
N ARG A 168 6.81 14.45 18.71
CA ARG A 168 7.44 13.12 18.87
C ARG A 168 8.88 13.17 19.36
N GLY A 169 9.45 14.39 19.42
CA GLY A 169 10.87 14.57 19.77
C GLY A 169 11.83 13.98 18.73
N VAL A 170 11.35 13.73 17.50
CA VAL A 170 12.18 13.25 16.39
C VAL A 170 13.14 14.35 15.98
N GLN A 171 14.42 14.02 15.89
CA GLN A 171 15.47 14.97 15.52
C GLN A 171 15.85 14.76 14.06
N CYS A 172 15.31 15.61 13.18
CA CYS A 172 15.62 15.54 11.75
C CYS A 172 15.49 16.88 11.05
N GLY A 173 16.21 17.06 9.96
CA GLY A 173 15.98 18.12 8.97
C GLY A 173 15.08 17.62 7.83
N ALA A 174 14.51 18.57 7.07
CA ALA A 174 13.67 18.24 5.90
C ALA A 174 14.40 17.38 4.85
N HIS A 175 15.71 17.44 4.77
CA HIS A 175 16.53 16.63 3.84
C HIS A 175 16.59 15.14 4.21
N GLN A 176 16.27 14.80 5.46
CA GLN A 176 16.19 13.41 5.93
C GLN A 176 14.80 12.79 5.71
N VAL A 177 13.78 13.62 5.44
CA VAL A 177 12.40 13.17 5.28
C VAL A 177 12.17 12.67 3.86
N VAL A 178 11.59 11.49 3.73
CA VAL A 178 11.12 10.91 2.46
C VAL A 178 9.63 10.63 2.53
N VAL A 179 8.88 11.14 1.58
CA VAL A 179 7.43 10.98 1.46
C VAL A 179 7.12 9.90 0.42
N GLY A 180 6.19 9.00 0.72
CA GLY A 180 5.80 7.92 -0.19
C GLY A 180 4.36 7.48 -0.05
N ALA A 181 3.86 6.72 -1.04
CA ALA A 181 2.48 6.27 -1.15
C ALA A 181 2.17 5.06 -0.23
N GLY A 182 2.40 5.22 1.06
CA GLY A 182 2.13 4.22 2.09
C GLY A 182 3.39 3.52 2.60
N LEU A 183 3.21 2.84 3.72
CA LEU A 183 4.29 2.18 4.44
C LEU A 183 4.98 1.11 3.59
N GLU A 184 4.18 0.32 2.87
CA GLU A 184 4.68 -0.78 2.04
C GLU A 184 5.67 -0.28 0.98
N TYR A 185 5.36 0.86 0.35
CA TYR A 185 6.25 1.49 -0.63
C TYR A 185 7.56 1.95 0.02
N LEU A 186 7.47 2.68 1.12
CA LEU A 186 8.66 3.19 1.82
C LEU A 186 9.54 2.07 2.37
N LEU A 187 8.94 1.03 2.95
CA LEU A 187 9.66 -0.13 3.45
C LEU A 187 10.36 -0.89 2.31
N GLY A 188 9.69 -0.99 1.14
CA GLY A 188 10.27 -1.57 -0.08
C GLY A 188 11.47 -0.79 -0.62
N LEU A 189 11.50 0.54 -0.46
CA LEU A 189 12.66 1.37 -0.80
C LEU A 189 13.75 1.32 0.26
N LEU A 190 13.37 1.19 1.53
CA LEU A 190 14.32 1.15 2.65
C LEU A 190 15.11 -0.16 2.68
N ALA A 191 14.42 -1.30 2.53
CA ALA A 191 15.03 -2.62 2.69
C ALA A 191 16.29 -2.83 1.83
N PRO A 192 16.36 -2.40 0.55
CA PRO A 192 17.57 -2.50 -0.25
C PRO A 192 18.74 -1.59 0.15
N LEU A 193 18.56 -0.70 1.11
CA LEU A 193 19.63 0.11 1.71
C LEU A 193 20.24 -0.56 2.94
N LEU A 194 19.51 -1.52 3.50
CA LEU A 194 19.90 -2.24 4.72
C LEU A 194 20.40 -3.64 4.34
N HIS A 195 21.25 -4.20 5.18
CA HIS A 195 21.87 -5.51 4.91
C HIS A 195 21.64 -6.47 6.08
N GLY A 196 21.67 -7.75 5.77
CA GLY A 196 21.56 -8.83 6.77
C GLY A 196 20.13 -9.33 6.95
N THR A 197 19.90 -10.00 8.09
CA THR A 197 18.58 -10.55 8.44
C THR A 197 17.77 -9.52 9.20
N ALA A 198 16.48 -9.40 8.87
CA ALA A 198 15.54 -8.57 9.63
C ALA A 198 14.80 -9.40 10.68
N ALA A 199 14.79 -8.92 11.92
CA ALA A 199 13.91 -9.39 12.97
C ALA A 199 12.60 -8.63 12.95
N VAL A 200 11.47 -9.33 13.02
CA VAL A 200 10.13 -8.77 13.14
C VAL A 200 9.43 -9.34 14.37
N GLU A 201 8.54 -8.56 14.96
CA GLU A 201 7.74 -8.97 16.13
C GLU A 201 6.74 -10.06 15.76
N THR A 202 6.51 -11.04 16.66
CA THR A 202 5.41 -12.01 16.54
C THR A 202 4.77 -12.25 17.92
N PRO A 203 3.44 -12.07 18.06
CA PRO A 203 2.51 -11.59 17.04
C PRO A 203 2.89 -10.19 16.56
N GLY A 204 2.68 -9.92 15.27
CA GLY A 204 3.18 -8.70 14.63
C GLY A 204 2.45 -8.30 13.34
N TYR A 205 3.00 -7.35 12.62
CA TYR A 205 2.37 -6.81 11.42
C TYR A 205 2.75 -7.62 10.16
N PRO A 206 1.84 -8.45 9.59
CA PRO A 206 2.18 -9.40 8.53
C PRO A 206 2.70 -8.73 7.25
N ARG A 207 2.21 -7.52 6.94
CA ARG A 207 2.64 -6.83 5.71
C ARG A 207 4.08 -6.36 5.76
N ALA A 208 4.59 -5.98 6.94
CA ALA A 208 5.99 -5.63 7.07
C ALA A 208 6.89 -6.82 6.75
N LEU A 209 6.58 -8.00 7.32
CA LEU A 209 7.27 -9.24 7.01
C LEU A 209 7.25 -9.52 5.51
N GLN A 210 6.05 -9.50 4.90
CA GLN A 210 5.90 -9.79 3.48
C GLN A 210 6.66 -8.82 2.57
N VAL A 211 6.65 -7.52 2.89
CA VAL A 211 7.40 -6.54 2.09
C VAL A 211 8.90 -6.78 2.20
N LEU A 212 9.42 -7.02 3.41
CA LEU A 212 10.84 -7.31 3.61
C LEU A 212 11.28 -8.57 2.85
N GLU A 213 10.50 -9.65 2.93
CA GLU A 213 10.76 -10.89 2.18
C GLU A 213 10.70 -10.68 0.67
N ASN A 214 9.73 -9.94 0.16
CA ASN A 214 9.59 -9.63 -1.27
C ASN A 214 10.77 -8.81 -1.82
N THR A 215 11.49 -8.08 -0.96
CA THR A 215 12.74 -7.40 -1.35
C THR A 215 13.97 -8.32 -1.34
N GLY A 216 13.80 -9.60 -0.99
CA GLY A 216 14.87 -10.58 -0.88
C GLY A 216 15.60 -10.56 0.49
N MET A 217 15.11 -9.80 1.46
CA MET A 217 15.67 -9.78 2.81
C MET A 217 15.25 -11.05 3.57
N ARG A 218 16.20 -11.71 4.22
CA ARG A 218 15.88 -12.82 5.13
C ARG A 218 15.24 -12.26 6.38
N CYS A 219 14.16 -12.89 6.85
CA CYS A 219 13.45 -12.46 8.04
C CYS A 219 13.44 -13.54 9.11
N CYS A 220 13.37 -13.13 10.38
CA CYS A 220 13.10 -14.00 11.51
C CYS A 220 12.05 -13.36 12.41
N CYS A 221 11.08 -14.15 12.85
CA CYS A 221 10.00 -13.70 13.72
C CYS A 221 10.43 -13.93 15.18
N LEU A 222 10.39 -12.89 16.00
CA LEU A 222 10.85 -12.93 17.37
C LEU A 222 9.70 -12.62 18.34
N PRO A 223 9.63 -13.31 19.50
CA PRO A 223 8.51 -13.17 20.42
C PRO A 223 8.46 -11.80 21.08
N VAL A 224 7.22 -11.37 21.36
CA VAL A 224 6.89 -10.18 22.14
C VAL A 224 6.53 -10.60 23.56
N ASP A 225 7.06 -9.87 24.55
CA ASP A 225 6.70 -9.97 25.96
C ASP A 225 5.96 -8.70 26.45
N ASP A 226 5.73 -8.57 27.75
CA ASP A 226 5.07 -7.40 28.36
C ASP A 226 5.82 -6.07 28.16
N GLY A 227 7.07 -6.10 27.70
CA GLY A 227 7.88 -4.94 27.36
C GLY A 227 8.06 -4.72 25.86
N GLY A 228 7.43 -5.50 25.01
CA GLY A 228 7.60 -5.50 23.55
C GLY A 228 8.56 -6.58 23.06
N LEU A 229 9.30 -6.34 21.98
CA LEU A 229 10.22 -7.31 21.41
C LEU A 229 11.21 -7.87 22.45
N SER A 230 11.37 -9.18 22.51
CA SER A 230 12.34 -9.86 23.38
C SER A 230 13.77 -9.59 22.91
N LEU A 231 14.54 -8.86 23.70
CA LEU A 231 15.94 -8.53 23.39
C LEU A 231 16.88 -9.73 23.48
N ASP A 232 16.60 -10.67 24.36
CA ASP A 232 17.34 -11.93 24.43
C ASP A 232 17.19 -12.76 23.15
N ALA A 233 15.98 -12.80 22.60
CA ALA A 233 15.74 -13.44 21.32
C ALA A 233 16.42 -12.68 20.18
N LEU A 234 16.40 -11.35 20.21
CA LEU A 234 17.05 -10.48 19.22
C LEU A 234 18.58 -10.68 19.21
N ASP A 235 19.21 -10.72 20.37
CA ASP A 235 20.66 -10.94 20.46
C ASP A 235 21.08 -12.32 19.93
N ARG A 236 20.27 -13.36 20.19
CA ARG A 236 20.54 -14.72 19.68
C ARG A 236 20.23 -14.91 18.20
N SER A 237 19.35 -14.08 17.61
CA SER A 237 18.90 -14.23 16.22
C SER A 237 19.97 -13.95 15.18
N GLY A 238 21.03 -13.20 15.55
CA GLY A 238 22.00 -12.70 14.58
C GLY A 238 21.47 -11.63 13.62
N ALA A 239 20.27 -11.10 13.87
CA ALA A 239 19.67 -10.06 13.04
C ALA A 239 20.52 -8.77 13.01
N ALA A 240 20.51 -8.11 11.86
CA ALA A 240 21.12 -6.81 11.66
C ALA A 240 20.08 -5.67 11.59
N VAL A 241 18.84 -6.00 11.27
CA VAL A 241 17.72 -5.06 11.21
C VAL A 241 16.64 -5.52 12.19
N CYS A 242 16.01 -4.59 12.88
CA CYS A 242 14.92 -4.86 13.82
C CYS A 242 13.73 -3.95 13.48
N TYR A 243 12.60 -4.54 13.06
CA TYR A 243 11.35 -3.80 12.84
C TYR A 243 10.46 -3.90 14.08
N VAL A 244 10.10 -2.76 14.66
CA VAL A 244 9.33 -2.68 15.90
C VAL A 244 8.27 -1.57 15.85
N THR A 245 7.20 -1.75 16.64
CA THR A 245 6.13 -0.77 16.86
C THR A 245 6.10 -0.30 18.32
N PRO A 246 7.12 0.47 18.79
CA PRO A 246 7.40 0.63 20.20
C PRO A 246 6.42 1.56 20.95
N SER A 247 5.72 2.41 20.24
CA SER A 247 4.72 3.32 20.82
C SER A 247 3.42 2.62 21.17
N HIS A 248 3.07 1.60 20.38
CA HIS A 248 1.87 0.79 20.49
C HIS A 248 2.10 -0.50 19.71
N GLN A 249 2.66 -1.52 20.37
CA GLN A 249 3.01 -2.78 19.70
C GLN A 249 1.79 -3.37 18.98
N PHE A 250 1.94 -3.63 17.71
CA PHE A 250 0.87 -4.22 16.93
C PHE A 250 1.00 -5.76 16.90
N PRO A 251 -0.02 -6.51 17.30
CA PRO A 251 -1.35 -6.06 17.72
C PRO A 251 -1.58 -6.07 19.25
N THR A 252 -0.56 -6.34 20.08
CA THR A 252 -0.74 -6.58 21.52
C THR A 252 -1.12 -5.33 22.33
N GLY A 253 -0.90 -4.13 21.76
CA GLY A 253 -1.17 -2.88 22.43
C GLY A 253 -0.14 -2.51 23.51
N VAL A 254 0.95 -3.26 23.64
CA VAL A 254 2.02 -2.99 24.59
C VAL A 254 2.79 -1.73 24.20
N THR A 255 3.01 -0.83 25.14
CA THR A 255 3.95 0.30 24.96
C THR A 255 5.32 -0.09 25.47
N MET A 256 6.34 -0.07 24.62
CA MET A 256 7.72 -0.40 25.00
C MET A 256 8.22 0.59 26.05
N PRO A 257 8.60 0.13 27.25
CA PRO A 257 9.10 0.99 28.34
C PRO A 257 10.40 1.68 27.98
N ALA A 258 10.70 2.82 28.62
CA ALA A 258 11.92 3.59 28.36
C ALA A 258 13.21 2.77 28.55
N GLY A 259 13.26 1.90 29.55
CA GLY A 259 14.39 0.99 29.75
C GLY A 259 14.61 0.05 28.56
N ARG A 260 13.57 -0.61 28.08
CA ARG A 260 13.63 -1.51 26.91
C ARG A 260 14.03 -0.74 25.62
N ARG A 261 13.57 0.51 25.48
CA ARG A 261 14.00 1.40 24.36
C ARG A 261 15.50 1.67 24.42
N ALA A 262 16.03 2.01 25.60
CA ALA A 262 17.46 2.26 25.79
C ALA A 262 18.30 1.00 25.51
N GLU A 263 17.86 -0.17 25.97
CA GLU A 263 18.52 -1.45 25.69
C GLU A 263 18.53 -1.79 24.20
N LEU A 264 17.41 -1.56 23.49
CA LEU A 264 17.31 -1.77 22.04
C LEU A 264 18.25 -0.83 21.27
N LEU A 265 18.32 0.44 21.66
CA LEU A 265 19.28 1.40 21.09
C LEU A 265 20.73 0.97 21.37
N HIS A 266 21.01 0.47 22.57
CA HIS A 266 22.31 -0.06 22.89
C HIS A 266 22.67 -1.31 22.06
N TRP A 267 21.70 -2.20 21.80
CA TRP A 267 21.88 -3.33 20.88
C TRP A 267 22.34 -2.87 19.50
N ALA A 268 21.71 -1.84 18.93
CA ALA A 268 22.12 -1.32 17.63
C ALA A 268 23.48 -0.61 17.68
N ALA A 269 23.74 0.17 18.73
CA ALA A 269 24.99 0.91 18.92
C ALA A 269 26.24 0.00 19.10
N ARG A 270 26.08 -1.27 19.50
CA ARG A 270 27.18 -2.23 19.56
C ARG A 270 27.81 -2.54 18.19
N ARG A 271 27.13 -2.30 17.09
CA ARG A 271 27.61 -2.47 15.71
C ARG A 271 27.18 -1.30 14.83
N PRO A 272 27.80 -0.11 14.97
CA PRO A 272 27.42 1.08 14.23
C PRO A 272 27.51 0.84 12.72
N GLY A 273 26.51 1.34 11.95
CA GLY A 273 26.42 1.16 10.51
C GLY A 273 26.13 -0.25 10.03
N GLN A 274 26.02 -1.24 10.92
CA GLN A 274 25.69 -2.64 10.61
C GLN A 274 24.37 -3.09 11.21
N ARG A 275 23.88 -2.40 12.25
CA ARG A 275 22.59 -2.68 12.88
C ARG A 275 21.68 -1.48 12.80
N TYR A 276 20.41 -1.72 12.45
CA TYR A 276 19.39 -0.71 12.30
C TYR A 276 18.09 -1.10 13.00
N ILE A 277 17.40 -0.11 13.50
CA ILE A 277 16.05 -0.22 14.02
C ILE A 277 15.12 0.50 13.06
N ILE A 278 14.07 -0.16 12.60
CA ILE A 278 12.96 0.42 11.89
C ILE A 278 11.85 0.65 12.92
N GLU A 279 11.64 1.89 13.31
CA GLU A 279 10.57 2.30 14.21
C GLU A 279 9.33 2.64 13.41
N ASP A 280 8.30 1.79 13.43
CA ASP A 280 7.00 2.08 12.84
C ASP A 280 6.08 2.71 13.90
N ASP A 281 5.80 3.98 13.73
CA ASP A 281 5.01 4.83 14.63
C ASP A 281 3.67 5.19 13.97
N TYR A 282 2.77 4.20 13.89
CA TYR A 282 1.58 4.26 13.04
C TYR A 282 0.35 4.94 13.66
N ASP A 283 0.26 5.05 15.00
CA ASP A 283 -0.91 5.60 15.72
C ASP A 283 -0.58 6.31 17.04
N SER A 284 0.65 6.74 17.24
CA SER A 284 1.12 7.38 18.47
C SER A 284 0.43 8.70 18.83
N GLU A 285 -0.26 9.31 17.88
CA GLU A 285 -1.12 10.48 18.11
C GLU A 285 -2.29 10.17 19.07
N PHE A 286 -2.74 8.91 19.12
CA PHE A 286 -3.89 8.48 19.91
C PHE A 286 -3.46 7.93 21.28
N ARG A 287 -3.10 8.83 22.17
CA ARG A 287 -2.84 8.55 23.58
C ARG A 287 -3.90 9.25 24.43
N PHE A 288 -4.49 8.49 25.32
CA PHE A 288 -5.66 8.98 26.07
C PHE A 288 -5.34 9.28 27.53
N ASP A 289 -4.62 8.41 28.20
CA ASP A 289 -4.45 8.46 29.65
C ASP A 289 -2.97 8.48 30.09
N THR A 290 -2.02 8.50 29.14
CA THR A 290 -0.57 8.48 29.43
C THR A 290 0.16 9.62 28.72
N ARG A 291 1.33 10.02 29.28
CA ARG A 291 2.21 10.98 28.59
C ARG A 291 2.96 10.27 27.45
N PRO A 292 3.18 10.96 26.33
CA PRO A 292 4.02 10.41 25.25
C PRO A 292 5.44 10.12 25.73
N LEU A 293 5.95 8.94 25.40
CA LEU A 293 7.40 8.69 25.46
C LEU A 293 8.03 9.23 24.18
N PRO A 294 9.26 9.76 24.22
CA PRO A 294 10.02 10.11 23.03
C PRO A 294 10.15 8.91 22.09
N SER A 295 10.18 9.15 20.77
CA SER A 295 10.48 8.09 19.79
C SER A 295 11.87 7.51 20.00
N LEU A 296 12.11 6.27 19.52
CA LEU A 296 13.47 5.71 19.50
C LEU A 296 14.42 6.60 18.69
N GLN A 297 13.94 7.15 17.56
CA GLN A 297 14.73 8.08 16.75
C GLN A 297 15.09 9.34 17.54
N GLY A 298 14.15 9.93 18.27
CA GLY A 298 14.41 11.10 19.11
C GLY A 298 15.42 10.81 20.25
N MET A 299 15.39 9.60 20.80
CA MET A 299 16.39 9.15 21.78
C MET A 299 17.77 8.89 21.15
N ALA A 300 17.81 8.44 19.89
CA ALA A 300 19.05 8.11 19.18
C ALA A 300 19.74 9.34 18.54
N GLY A 301 18.95 10.38 18.22
CA GLY A 301 19.45 11.57 17.49
C GLY A 301 19.41 11.41 15.97
N ALA A 302 19.72 12.50 15.26
CA ALA A 302 19.57 12.63 13.82
C ALA A 302 20.41 11.64 12.97
N ASP A 303 21.54 11.18 13.49
CA ASP A 303 22.42 10.21 12.84
C ASP A 303 22.52 8.88 13.60
N GLY A 304 21.57 8.62 14.48
CA GLY A 304 21.44 7.35 15.20
C GLY A 304 21.02 6.19 14.28
N PRO A 305 21.03 4.95 14.78
CA PRO A 305 20.75 3.74 13.98
C PRO A 305 19.24 3.51 13.75
N VAL A 306 18.41 4.53 13.84
CA VAL A 306 16.95 4.40 13.79
C VAL A 306 16.41 5.06 12.52
N VAL A 307 15.73 4.28 11.70
CA VAL A 307 14.85 4.79 10.64
C VAL A 307 13.44 4.89 11.21
N TYR A 308 12.92 6.10 11.27
CA TYR A 308 11.56 6.36 11.73
C TYR A 308 10.57 6.29 10.56
N LEU A 309 9.50 5.53 10.71
CA LEU A 309 8.41 5.41 9.75
C LEU A 309 7.10 5.85 10.38
N SER A 310 6.27 6.55 9.63
CA SER A 310 4.90 6.87 10.05
C SER A 310 3.97 7.09 8.86
N THR A 311 2.66 7.17 9.13
CA THR A 311 1.63 7.26 8.10
C THR A 311 0.48 8.16 8.53
N CYS A 312 -0.10 8.89 7.57
CA CYS A 312 -1.34 9.65 7.79
C CYS A 312 -2.61 8.79 7.70
N SER A 313 -2.48 7.46 7.58
CA SER A 313 -3.63 6.56 7.39
C SER A 313 -4.54 6.48 8.61
N ARG A 314 -4.04 6.74 9.81
CA ARG A 314 -4.80 6.73 11.07
C ARG A 314 -5.26 8.12 11.47
N SER A 315 -4.40 9.09 11.27
CA SER A 315 -4.62 10.48 11.65
C SER A 315 -5.39 11.30 10.60
N LEU A 316 -5.68 10.73 9.44
CA LEU A 316 -6.53 11.32 8.41
C LEU A 316 -7.43 10.27 7.77
N ALA A 317 -6.92 9.53 6.78
CA ALA A 317 -7.65 8.44 6.15
C ALA A 317 -6.70 7.49 5.39
N PRO A 318 -6.96 6.16 5.38
CA PRO A 318 -6.16 5.21 4.63
C PRO A 318 -6.09 5.49 3.12
N GLY A 319 -7.15 6.10 2.56
CA GLY A 319 -7.25 6.43 1.14
C GLY A 319 -6.34 7.56 0.66
N ILE A 320 -5.84 8.41 1.55
CA ILE A 320 -4.90 9.50 1.21
C ILE A 320 -3.53 8.96 0.77
N ARG A 321 -3.15 7.78 1.27
CA ARG A 321 -1.91 7.10 0.90
C ARG A 321 -0.63 7.91 1.13
N ILE A 322 -0.58 8.78 2.13
CA ILE A 322 0.63 9.50 2.52
C ILE A 322 1.28 8.80 3.71
N ALA A 323 2.51 8.40 3.54
CA ALA A 323 3.41 7.94 4.58
C ALA A 323 4.76 8.67 4.43
N TYR A 324 5.56 8.64 5.46
CA TYR A 324 6.88 9.26 5.45
C TYR A 324 7.86 8.46 6.30
N MET A 325 9.14 8.57 5.95
CA MET A 325 10.25 8.06 6.76
C MET A 325 11.29 9.14 6.99
N VAL A 326 11.98 9.02 8.10
CA VAL A 326 13.16 9.82 8.43
C VAL A 326 14.38 8.92 8.37
N LEU A 327 15.29 9.23 7.46
CA LEU A 327 16.53 8.49 7.29
C LEU A 327 17.64 9.09 8.17
N PRO A 328 18.48 8.25 8.81
CA PRO A 328 19.75 8.70 9.39
C PRO A 328 20.63 9.41 8.35
N GLU A 329 21.39 10.41 8.76
CA GLU A 329 22.30 11.19 7.90
C GLU A 329 23.22 10.30 7.06
N HIS A 330 23.82 9.30 7.65
CA HIS A 330 24.75 8.39 6.97
C HIS A 330 24.10 7.49 5.91
N LEU A 331 22.76 7.34 5.87
CA LEU A 331 22.06 6.62 4.82
C LEU A 331 21.70 7.48 3.61
N LEU A 332 21.73 8.82 3.72
CA LEU A 332 21.36 9.73 2.65
C LEU A 332 22.22 9.58 1.38
N PRO A 333 23.56 9.40 1.47
CA PRO A 333 24.34 9.17 0.25
C PRO A 333 23.92 7.91 -0.51
N ALA A 334 23.63 6.81 0.20
CA ALA A 334 23.15 5.58 -0.42
C ALA A 334 21.75 5.73 -1.01
N TRP A 335 20.87 6.47 -0.31
CA TRP A 335 19.55 6.83 -0.81
C TRP A 335 19.65 7.61 -2.13
N HIS A 336 20.41 8.70 -2.17
CA HIS A 336 20.56 9.51 -3.36
C HIS A 336 21.22 8.76 -4.53
N ALA A 337 22.23 7.94 -4.25
CA ALA A 337 22.86 7.13 -5.28
C ALA A 337 21.86 6.16 -5.95
N LYS A 338 20.92 5.62 -5.17
CA LYS A 338 19.99 4.59 -5.67
C LYS A 338 18.69 5.17 -6.24
N TYR A 339 18.14 6.23 -5.65
CA TYR A 339 16.77 6.67 -5.91
C TYR A 339 16.64 8.08 -6.50
N ARG A 340 17.74 8.79 -6.79
CA ARG A 340 17.67 10.17 -7.34
C ARG A 340 16.91 10.30 -8.67
N LEU A 341 16.75 9.21 -9.41
CA LEU A 341 16.01 9.18 -10.69
C LEU A 341 14.56 8.70 -10.53
N TYR A 342 14.12 8.41 -9.31
CA TYR A 342 12.74 8.03 -9.05
C TYR A 342 11.85 9.26 -9.02
N SER A 343 10.59 9.08 -9.40
CA SER A 343 9.57 10.11 -9.21
C SER A 343 8.85 9.91 -7.89
N GLY A 344 8.40 11.00 -7.29
CA GLY A 344 7.54 10.94 -6.11
C GLY A 344 6.23 10.19 -6.43
N THR A 345 5.78 9.35 -5.52
CA THR A 345 4.58 8.51 -5.70
C THR A 345 3.31 9.12 -5.13
N VAL A 346 3.43 10.15 -4.32
CA VAL A 346 2.30 10.93 -3.80
C VAL A 346 2.08 12.14 -4.70
N SER A 347 0.82 12.39 -5.07
CA SER A 347 0.47 13.59 -5.85
C SER A 347 0.99 14.85 -5.16
N ARG A 348 1.61 15.76 -5.92
CA ARG A 348 2.11 17.02 -5.41
C ARG A 348 1.00 17.90 -4.84
N PHE A 349 -0.21 17.83 -5.40
CA PHE A 349 -1.39 18.51 -4.84
C PHE A 349 -1.73 17.99 -3.44
N GLU A 350 -1.70 16.68 -3.24
CA GLU A 350 -1.94 16.08 -1.92
C GLU A 350 -0.81 16.46 -0.94
N GLN A 351 0.43 16.42 -1.38
CA GLN A 351 1.57 16.82 -0.56
C GLN A 351 1.46 18.29 -0.11
N GLN A 352 1.15 19.20 -1.02
CA GLN A 352 1.00 20.63 -0.70
C GLN A 352 -0.25 20.91 0.14
N THR A 353 -1.33 20.14 -0.07
CA THR A 353 -2.53 20.23 0.76
C THR A 353 -2.20 19.85 2.21
N LEU A 354 -1.50 18.73 2.41
CA LEU A 354 -1.08 18.29 3.74
C LEU A 354 -0.10 19.28 4.38
N ALA A 355 0.88 19.80 3.63
CA ALA A 355 1.81 20.79 4.11
C ALA A 355 1.06 22.04 4.65
N ARG A 356 0.12 22.60 3.88
CA ARG A 356 -0.71 23.73 4.31
C ARG A 356 -1.66 23.35 5.47
N PHE A 357 -2.12 22.11 5.51
CA PHE A 357 -2.97 21.62 6.60
C PHE A 357 -2.20 21.56 7.93
N ILE A 358 -0.94 21.13 7.89
CA ILE A 358 -0.05 21.11 9.06
C ILE A 358 0.32 22.53 9.46
N THR A 359 0.92 23.31 8.57
CA THR A 359 1.45 24.66 8.88
C THR A 359 0.35 25.66 9.27
N GLY A 360 -0.87 25.48 8.76
CA GLY A 360 -2.05 26.26 9.15
C GLY A 360 -2.65 25.85 10.50
N GLY A 361 -2.04 24.89 11.22
CA GLY A 361 -2.50 24.40 12.52
C GLY A 361 -3.82 23.62 12.44
N TYR A 362 -4.27 23.24 11.24
CA TYR A 362 -5.50 22.46 11.07
C TYR A 362 -5.29 21.02 11.51
N PHE A 363 -4.12 20.46 11.28
CA PHE A 363 -3.77 19.09 11.65
C PHE A 363 -3.82 18.89 13.17
N THR A 364 -3.19 19.77 13.93
CA THR A 364 -3.22 19.71 15.41
C THR A 364 -4.64 19.81 15.98
N ARG A 365 -5.46 20.72 15.41
CA ARG A 365 -6.88 20.85 15.83
C ARG A 365 -7.70 19.62 15.44
N HIS A 366 -7.40 19.01 14.31
CA HIS A 366 -8.03 17.77 13.87
C HIS A 366 -7.70 16.62 14.82
N LEU A 367 -6.44 16.38 15.12
CA LEU A 367 -5.99 15.36 16.07
C LEU A 367 -6.59 15.55 17.47
N ALA A 368 -6.73 16.79 17.93
CA ALA A 368 -7.36 17.06 19.22
C ALA A 368 -8.84 16.61 19.24
N ARG A 369 -9.58 16.85 18.16
CA ARG A 369 -10.99 16.39 18.03
C ARG A 369 -11.08 14.87 17.93
N GLU A 370 -10.21 14.24 17.13
CA GLU A 370 -10.16 12.79 16.99
C GLU A 370 -9.86 12.10 18.32
N ARG A 371 -8.90 12.61 19.10
CA ARG A 371 -8.60 12.07 20.45
C ARG A 371 -9.81 12.06 21.36
N VAL A 372 -10.60 13.13 21.36
CA VAL A 372 -11.82 13.21 22.16
C VAL A 372 -12.85 12.18 21.69
N ALA A 373 -13.10 12.12 20.38
CA ALA A 373 -14.07 11.20 19.79
C ALA A 373 -13.66 9.73 20.00
N TYR A 374 -12.42 9.39 19.70
CA TYR A 374 -11.95 8.00 19.86
C TYR A 374 -11.82 7.58 21.33
N LYS A 375 -11.50 8.50 22.24
CA LYS A 375 -11.55 8.21 23.68
C LYS A 375 -12.96 7.86 24.14
N ALA A 376 -13.94 8.67 23.77
CA ALA A 376 -15.34 8.42 24.08
C ALA A 376 -15.82 7.07 23.55
N ARG A 377 -15.42 6.75 22.31
CA ARG A 377 -15.77 5.49 21.63
C ARG A 377 -15.11 4.27 22.29
N ARG A 378 -13.83 4.36 22.66
CA ARG A 378 -13.15 3.35 23.49
C ARG A 378 -13.88 3.09 24.79
N ASP A 379 -14.22 4.17 25.50
CA ASP A 379 -14.88 4.08 26.80
C ASP A 379 -16.27 3.45 26.67
N ALA A 380 -17.04 3.83 25.66
CA ALA A 380 -18.35 3.25 25.36
C ALA A 380 -18.25 1.75 24.98
N LEU A 381 -17.30 1.37 24.13
CA LEU A 381 -17.07 -0.03 23.77
C LEU A 381 -16.65 -0.86 24.99
N THR A 382 -15.74 -0.34 25.81
CA THR A 382 -15.29 -0.98 27.05
C THR A 382 -16.45 -1.21 28.02
N ALA A 383 -17.30 -0.19 28.22
CA ALA A 383 -18.49 -0.31 29.07
C ALA A 383 -19.49 -1.34 28.52
N ALA A 384 -19.72 -1.35 27.20
CA ALA A 384 -20.61 -2.32 26.56
C ALA A 384 -20.11 -3.77 26.68
N LEU A 385 -18.82 -3.98 26.51
CA LEU A 385 -18.21 -5.31 26.69
C LEU A 385 -18.32 -5.78 28.14
N ASN A 386 -17.99 -4.94 29.12
CA ASN A 386 -18.10 -5.26 30.53
C ASN A 386 -19.56 -5.50 30.97
N ALA A 387 -20.54 -4.87 30.35
CA ALA A 387 -21.95 -5.12 30.61
C ALA A 387 -22.47 -6.44 29.98
N ALA A 388 -21.95 -6.83 28.83
CA ALA A 388 -22.40 -8.01 28.12
C ALA A 388 -21.80 -9.32 28.68
N PHE A 389 -20.59 -9.29 29.23
CA PHE A 389 -19.89 -10.47 29.74
C PHE A 389 -19.90 -10.50 31.28
N ALA A 390 -19.97 -11.69 31.85
CA ALA A 390 -19.88 -11.84 33.31
C ALA A 390 -18.48 -11.46 33.83
N PRO A 391 -18.38 -11.04 35.09
CA PRO A 391 -17.07 -10.72 35.69
C PRO A 391 -16.07 -11.85 35.55
N GLY A 392 -14.89 -11.56 35.01
CA GLY A 392 -13.83 -12.54 34.77
C GLY A 392 -14.02 -13.47 33.55
N GLU A 393 -15.10 -13.30 32.78
CA GLU A 393 -15.29 -14.02 31.51
C GLU A 393 -14.52 -13.37 30.36
N LEU A 394 -14.43 -12.04 30.36
CA LEU A 394 -13.68 -11.26 29.41
C LEU A 394 -12.71 -10.32 30.13
N THR A 395 -11.47 -10.28 29.70
CA THR A 395 -10.45 -9.35 30.24
C THR A 395 -9.99 -8.44 29.12
N LEU A 396 -9.99 -7.13 29.38
CA LEU A 396 -9.60 -6.11 28.39
C LEU A 396 -8.21 -5.56 28.71
N THR A 397 -7.36 -5.44 27.66
CA THR A 397 -6.01 -4.86 27.74
C THR A 397 -5.77 -3.90 26.57
N GLY A 398 -4.67 -3.11 26.60
CA GLY A 398 -4.34 -2.17 25.54
C GLY A 398 -5.23 -0.92 25.49
N LEU A 399 -5.81 -0.50 26.64
CA LEU A 399 -6.81 0.59 26.69
C LEU A 399 -6.23 2.00 26.61
N HIS A 400 -4.93 2.19 26.84
CA HIS A 400 -4.38 3.53 27.06
C HIS A 400 -3.92 4.25 25.79
N THR A 401 -3.70 3.50 24.72
CA THR A 401 -3.10 4.00 23.47
C THR A 401 -3.72 3.35 22.25
N GLY A 402 -3.61 4.02 21.10
CA GLY A 402 -4.00 3.49 19.79
C GLY A 402 -5.50 3.42 19.53
N LEU A 403 -5.88 2.80 18.42
CA LEU A 403 -7.26 2.67 17.95
C LEU A 403 -7.80 1.23 18.00
N HIS A 404 -7.19 0.37 18.79
CA HIS A 404 -7.69 -0.98 19.07
C HIS A 404 -7.37 -1.38 20.52
N LEU A 405 -8.07 -2.38 21.00
CA LEU A 405 -7.85 -3.02 22.29
C LEU A 405 -7.86 -4.54 22.14
N LEU A 406 -7.32 -5.26 23.10
CA LEU A 406 -7.45 -6.71 23.18
C LEU A 406 -8.55 -7.10 24.18
N ALA A 407 -9.34 -8.10 23.79
CA ALA A 407 -10.34 -8.72 24.64
C ALA A 407 -10.07 -10.23 24.74
N HIS A 408 -9.65 -10.68 25.91
CA HIS A 408 -9.28 -12.08 26.19
C HIS A 408 -10.48 -12.81 26.75
N LEU A 409 -11.00 -13.77 25.98
CA LEU A 409 -12.14 -14.62 26.39
C LEU A 409 -11.65 -15.83 27.16
N ARG A 410 -12.07 -15.95 28.42
CA ARG A 410 -11.77 -17.13 29.23
C ARG A 410 -12.52 -18.36 28.70
N ASN A 411 -11.84 -19.52 28.65
CA ASN A 411 -12.38 -20.78 28.12
C ASN A 411 -12.97 -20.57 26.71
N ALA A 412 -12.21 -19.94 25.83
CA ALA A 412 -12.62 -19.66 24.47
C ALA A 412 -12.80 -20.95 23.65
N PRO A 413 -13.77 -21.01 22.73
CA PRO A 413 -13.80 -22.02 21.70
C PRO A 413 -12.62 -21.81 20.73
N PRO A 414 -12.34 -22.78 19.83
CA PRO A 414 -11.30 -22.63 18.81
C PRO A 414 -11.51 -21.38 17.95
N ASP A 415 -10.41 -20.72 17.59
CA ASP A 415 -10.44 -19.47 16.82
C ASP A 415 -11.17 -19.61 15.48
N ALA A 416 -11.06 -20.76 14.83
CA ALA A 416 -11.82 -21.06 13.61
C ALA A 416 -13.35 -20.98 13.82
N ALA A 417 -13.85 -21.45 14.97
CA ALA A 417 -15.27 -21.35 15.32
C ALA A 417 -15.69 -19.91 15.59
N LEU A 418 -14.83 -19.12 16.22
CA LEU A 418 -15.06 -17.68 16.46
C LEU A 418 -15.12 -16.91 15.13
N HIS A 419 -14.22 -17.16 14.19
CA HIS A 419 -14.26 -16.57 12.85
C HIS A 419 -15.53 -16.94 12.08
N ALA A 420 -15.93 -18.21 12.11
CA ALA A 420 -17.15 -18.66 11.45
C ALA A 420 -18.40 -17.98 12.03
N ALA A 421 -18.50 -17.91 13.36
CA ALA A 421 -19.61 -17.26 14.05
C ALA A 421 -19.64 -15.73 13.78
N ALA A 422 -18.46 -15.07 13.72
CA ALA A 422 -18.34 -13.66 13.40
C ALA A 422 -18.86 -13.38 11.98
N ARG A 423 -18.41 -14.16 11.00
CA ARG A 423 -18.85 -14.06 9.61
C ARG A 423 -20.37 -14.25 9.48
N ALA A 424 -20.92 -15.26 10.15
CA ALA A 424 -22.37 -15.54 10.13
C ALA A 424 -23.21 -14.38 10.69
N GLN A 425 -22.65 -13.57 11.61
CA GLN A 425 -23.33 -12.41 12.22
C GLN A 425 -22.98 -11.07 11.57
N GLY A 426 -22.23 -11.07 10.45
CA GLY A 426 -21.80 -9.88 9.76
C GLY A 426 -20.82 -9.02 10.58
N VAL A 427 -20.00 -9.65 11.43
CA VAL A 427 -18.97 -8.98 12.22
C VAL A 427 -17.62 -9.22 11.59
N ARG A 428 -16.93 -8.16 11.19
CA ARG A 428 -15.53 -8.23 10.76
C ARG A 428 -14.65 -7.97 11.98
N LEU A 429 -13.90 -8.99 12.40
CA LEU A 429 -12.96 -8.90 13.51
C LEU A 429 -11.68 -9.68 13.20
N SER A 430 -10.65 -9.47 14.01
CA SER A 430 -9.41 -10.27 13.98
C SER A 430 -9.18 -10.89 15.35
N LEU A 431 -8.50 -12.02 15.34
CA LEU A 431 -7.99 -12.69 16.53
C LEU A 431 -6.47 -12.52 16.61
N LEU A 432 -5.91 -12.66 17.80
CA LEU A 432 -4.46 -12.51 18.01
C LEU A 432 -3.68 -13.55 17.19
N SER A 433 -4.25 -14.73 17.00
CA SER A 433 -3.69 -15.80 16.16
C SER A 433 -3.55 -15.44 14.67
N ASP A 434 -4.34 -14.49 14.15
CA ASP A 434 -4.20 -13.99 12.77
C ASP A 434 -2.89 -13.23 12.55
N TYR A 435 -2.23 -12.87 13.62
CA TYR A 435 -0.98 -12.11 13.64
C TYR A 435 0.23 -12.93 14.12
N ASP A 436 0.04 -14.24 14.36
CA ASP A 436 1.16 -15.16 14.60
C ASP A 436 1.90 -15.43 13.29
N LEU A 437 3.03 -14.74 13.13
CA LEU A 437 3.83 -14.80 11.90
C LEU A 437 4.62 -16.12 11.77
N THR A 438 4.66 -16.93 12.81
CA THR A 438 5.36 -18.23 12.80
C THR A 438 4.44 -19.39 12.47
N GLY A 439 3.13 -19.21 12.61
CA GLY A 439 2.16 -20.29 12.53
C GLY A 439 2.31 -21.35 13.62
N SER A 440 3.05 -21.04 14.69
CA SER A 440 3.36 -21.99 15.78
C SER A 440 2.19 -22.24 16.73
N GLY A 441 1.13 -21.43 16.63
CA GLY A 441 0.00 -21.46 17.56
C GLY A 441 0.36 -21.00 18.98
N SER A 442 1.41 -20.20 19.11
CA SER A 442 1.92 -19.73 20.41
C SER A 442 1.03 -18.65 21.05
N THR A 443 0.06 -18.10 20.31
CA THR A 443 -0.87 -17.08 20.82
C THR A 443 -2.01 -17.71 21.60
N ALA A 444 -2.43 -17.04 22.69
CA ALA A 444 -3.56 -17.49 23.49
C ALA A 444 -4.86 -17.47 22.64
N PRO A 445 -5.58 -18.61 22.51
CA PRO A 445 -6.83 -18.65 21.74
C PRO A 445 -7.90 -17.76 22.35
N GLY A 446 -8.84 -17.30 21.50
CA GLY A 446 -9.95 -16.45 21.94
C GLY A 446 -9.54 -15.06 22.37
N THR A 447 -8.42 -14.57 21.88
CA THR A 447 -8.00 -13.16 22.08
C THR A 447 -8.41 -12.34 20.88
N PHE A 448 -9.44 -11.52 21.04
CA PHE A 448 -9.91 -10.60 20.01
C PHE A 448 -9.03 -9.36 19.92
N VAL A 449 -8.72 -8.93 18.70
CA VAL A 449 -8.09 -7.64 18.40
C VAL A 449 -9.18 -6.72 17.85
N LEU A 450 -9.73 -5.87 18.72
CA LEU A 450 -10.92 -5.08 18.45
C LEU A 450 -10.54 -3.63 18.10
N GLY A 451 -10.59 -3.30 16.81
CA GLY A 451 -10.50 -1.93 16.34
C GLY A 451 -11.82 -1.18 16.59
N TYR A 452 -11.73 0.06 17.02
CA TYR A 452 -12.90 0.91 17.25
C TYR A 452 -12.88 2.20 16.41
N GLY A 453 -11.91 2.33 15.52
CA GLY A 453 -11.77 3.52 14.67
C GLY A 453 -12.95 3.76 13.72
N SER A 454 -13.59 2.71 13.22
CA SER A 454 -14.74 2.77 12.30
C SER A 454 -16.11 2.68 13.00
N LEU A 455 -16.15 2.39 14.30
CA LEU A 455 -17.41 2.30 15.01
C LEU A 455 -18.07 3.70 15.10
N VAL A 456 -19.39 3.73 14.95
CA VAL A 456 -20.20 4.89 15.32
C VAL A 456 -20.64 4.78 16.78
N ASP A 457 -20.83 5.91 17.45
CA ASP A 457 -21.01 5.95 18.90
C ASP A 457 -22.21 5.10 19.37
N ASP A 458 -23.32 5.11 18.62
CA ASP A 458 -24.55 4.38 18.92
C ASP A 458 -24.42 2.85 18.76
N ALA A 459 -23.40 2.36 18.11
CA ALA A 459 -23.21 0.94 17.83
C ALA A 459 -22.62 0.16 19.02
N CYS A 460 -21.91 0.82 19.93
CA CYS A 460 -21.15 0.16 20.99
C CYS A 460 -21.98 -0.81 21.86
N PRO A 461 -23.18 -0.46 22.37
CA PRO A 461 -24.01 -1.39 23.15
C PRO A 461 -24.35 -2.66 22.37
N SER A 462 -24.78 -2.51 21.12
CA SER A 462 -25.14 -3.62 20.23
C SER A 462 -23.94 -4.50 19.87
N VAL A 463 -22.73 -3.93 19.80
CA VAL A 463 -21.48 -4.67 19.58
C VAL A 463 -21.19 -5.61 20.74
N GLY A 464 -21.32 -5.13 22.00
CA GLY A 464 -21.10 -5.97 23.19
C GLY A 464 -22.02 -7.20 23.21
N GLU A 465 -23.32 -6.99 22.98
CA GLU A 465 -24.30 -8.08 22.90
C GLU A 465 -24.02 -9.04 21.71
N THR A 466 -23.65 -8.50 20.56
CA THR A 466 -23.34 -9.30 19.36
C THR A 466 -22.11 -10.16 19.59
N LEU A 467 -21.05 -9.64 20.19
CA LEU A 467 -19.86 -10.40 20.54
C LEU A 467 -20.18 -11.51 21.56
N LYS A 468 -21.05 -11.26 22.53
CA LYS A 468 -21.51 -12.30 23.46
C LYS A 468 -22.26 -13.42 22.75
N LYS A 469 -23.21 -13.10 21.88
CA LYS A 469 -23.96 -14.07 21.06
C LYS A 469 -23.03 -14.89 20.15
N LEU A 470 -22.06 -14.23 19.54
CA LEU A 470 -21.03 -14.85 18.70
C LEU A 470 -20.22 -15.90 19.49
N CYS A 471 -19.76 -15.54 20.69
CA CYS A 471 -19.01 -16.46 21.55
C CYS A 471 -19.85 -17.67 21.98
N THR A 472 -21.14 -17.46 22.27
CA THR A 472 -22.08 -18.55 22.60
C THR A 472 -22.27 -19.49 21.40
N ALA A 473 -22.55 -18.94 20.21
CA ALA A 473 -22.75 -19.73 19.00
C ALA A 473 -21.49 -20.52 18.61
N ALA A 474 -20.30 -19.95 18.79
CA ALA A 474 -19.03 -20.64 18.55
C ALA A 474 -18.80 -21.82 19.52
N ARG A 475 -19.18 -21.66 20.81
CA ARG A 475 -19.12 -22.75 21.80
C ARG A 475 -20.10 -23.91 21.45
N ASP A 476 -21.33 -23.57 21.08
CA ASP A 476 -22.35 -24.58 20.72
C ASP A 476 -21.95 -25.36 19.46
N SER A 477 -21.31 -24.71 18.50
CA SER A 477 -20.79 -25.35 17.29
C SER A 477 -19.64 -26.31 17.58
N SER A 478 -18.74 -25.95 18.50
CA SER A 478 -17.59 -26.78 18.87
C SER A 478 -17.95 -28.00 19.76
N LEU A 479 -19.12 -27.99 20.38
CA LEU A 479 -19.61 -29.13 21.15
C LEU A 479 -20.32 -30.19 20.28
N ARG A 480 -20.62 -29.88 19.01
CA ARG A 480 -21.29 -30.74 18.06
C ARG A 480 -20.35 -31.50 17.11
N VAL A 481 -19.08 -31.20 17.14
CA VAL A 481 -17.98 -31.86 16.42
C VAL A 481 -17.21 -32.76 17.38
#